data_4c2938790d33312023efaa3772260e93
#
_entry.id   4c2938790d33312023efaa3772260e93
#
_cell.length_a   1.000
_cell.length_b   1.000
_cell.length_c   1.000
_cell.angle_alpha   90.00
_cell.angle_beta   90.00
_cell.angle_gamma   90.00
#
_symmetry.space_group_name_H-M   'P 1'
#
loop_
_entity.id
_entity.type
_entity.pdbx_description
1 polymer ?
#
loop_
_entity_poly.entity_id
_entity_poly.type
_entity_poly.pdbx_seq_one_letter_code
_entity_poly.pdbx_strand_id
1 'polypeptide(L)'
;LETIPNLLPFVPKNDDELKEIIEITSISLKHRLDYVGTSKVIIGISGGLDSTLVLLFAYYTYQKYHLDPKNIIAVTMPGLGTGNKSKNIAIHLMQKLGVTMREVSIKKEAVNHLKLLNHNMIEKDVTYENVQARMRTMYLMNLANLEKGIVLGTGDMSEIALGWSTFNGDHMSMYSLNSGLPKTTIKALVKYFISVYPQ
;
A
#
# COMPACT_ATOMS: atom_id res chain seq x y z
N LEU A 1 -22.26 12.99 35.54
CA LEU A 1 -22.22 11.92 34.52
C LEU A 1 -20.83 11.95 33.93
N GLU A 2 -19.95 11.07 34.39
CA GLU A 2 -18.65 10.83 33.74
C GLU A 2 -18.95 10.22 32.36
N THR A 3 -18.73 10.99 31.31
CA THR A 3 -18.76 10.48 29.93
C THR A 3 -17.58 9.58 29.75
N ILE A 4 -17.81 8.28 29.56
CA ILE A 4 -16.75 7.33 29.18
C ILE A 4 -16.15 7.83 27.86
N PRO A 5 -14.83 8.11 27.82
CA PRO A 5 -14.20 8.59 26.58
C PRO A 5 -14.39 7.55 25.48
N ASN A 6 -14.71 8.00 24.27
CA ASN A 6 -14.68 7.11 23.11
C ASN A 6 -13.24 6.68 22.85
N LEU A 7 -12.93 5.41 23.11
CA LEU A 7 -11.60 4.84 22.94
C LEU A 7 -11.19 4.71 21.46
N LEU A 8 -12.13 4.83 20.54
CA LEU A 8 -11.91 4.71 19.10
C LEU A 8 -12.53 5.88 18.33
N PRO A 9 -12.09 7.13 18.59
CA PRO A 9 -12.75 8.34 18.07
C PRO A 9 -12.72 8.45 16.54
N PHE A 10 -11.78 7.78 15.87
CA PHE A 10 -11.60 7.83 14.42
C PHE A 10 -12.20 6.61 13.70
N VAL A 11 -12.79 5.65 14.42
CA VAL A 11 -13.46 4.51 13.80
C VAL A 11 -14.89 4.91 13.47
N PRO A 12 -15.30 4.78 12.18
CA PRO A 12 -16.69 5.03 11.77
C PRO A 12 -17.68 4.20 12.58
N LYS A 13 -18.84 4.79 12.87
CA LYS A 13 -19.85 4.19 13.76
C LYS A 13 -20.77 3.19 13.05
N ASN A 14 -20.86 3.30 11.74
CA ASN A 14 -21.75 2.50 10.91
C ASN A 14 -21.20 2.30 9.51
N ASP A 15 -21.85 1.47 8.72
CA ASP A 15 -21.46 1.14 7.36
C ASP A 15 -21.59 2.32 6.39
N ASP A 16 -22.50 3.25 6.62
CA ASP A 16 -22.67 4.44 5.77
C ASP A 16 -21.45 5.37 5.87
N GLU A 17 -20.92 5.58 7.08
CA GLU A 17 -19.68 6.35 7.27
C GLU A 17 -18.46 5.64 6.63
N LEU A 18 -18.39 4.31 6.70
CA LEU A 18 -17.34 3.54 6.02
C LEU A 18 -17.44 3.69 4.51
N LYS A 19 -18.66 3.61 3.98
CA LYS A 19 -18.93 3.80 2.57
C LYS A 19 -18.58 5.21 2.11
N GLU A 20 -18.90 6.23 2.91
CA GLU A 20 -18.54 7.62 2.60
C GLU A 20 -17.03 7.81 2.48
N ILE A 21 -16.22 7.22 3.37
CA ILE A 21 -14.75 7.25 3.26
C ILE A 21 -14.30 6.60 1.96
N ILE A 22 -14.87 5.46 1.58
CA ILE A 22 -14.53 4.78 0.32
C ILE A 22 -14.89 5.67 -0.88
N GLU A 23 -16.05 6.32 -0.85
CA GLU A 23 -16.51 7.21 -1.91
C GLU A 23 -15.60 8.44 -2.06
N ILE A 24 -15.29 9.12 -0.95
CA ILE A 24 -14.38 10.29 -0.95
C ILE A 24 -13.00 9.90 -1.49
N THR A 25 -12.46 8.78 -1.02
CA THR A 25 -11.15 8.27 -1.47
C THR A 25 -11.16 7.93 -2.96
N SER A 26 -12.25 7.31 -3.43
CA SER A 26 -12.42 6.95 -4.84
C SER A 26 -12.50 8.18 -5.75
N ILE A 27 -13.29 9.19 -5.37
CA ILE A 27 -13.40 10.47 -6.09
C ILE A 27 -12.04 11.16 -6.14
N SER A 28 -11.35 11.21 -5.01
CA SER A 28 -10.03 11.84 -4.89
C SER A 28 -8.98 11.17 -5.78
N LEU A 29 -8.96 9.84 -5.81
CA LEU A 29 -8.06 9.09 -6.70
C LEU A 29 -8.40 9.36 -8.17
N LYS A 30 -9.69 9.33 -8.54
CA LYS A 30 -10.12 9.60 -9.92
C LYS A 30 -9.70 11.00 -10.37
N HIS A 31 -9.93 12.04 -9.55
CA HIS A 31 -9.49 13.40 -9.83
C HIS A 31 -7.97 13.49 -9.99
N ARG A 32 -7.20 12.78 -9.15
CA ARG A 32 -5.73 12.76 -9.28
C ARG A 32 -5.29 12.14 -10.61
N LEU A 33 -5.91 11.05 -11.01
CA LEU A 33 -5.60 10.38 -12.29
C LEU A 33 -5.91 11.28 -13.48
N ASP A 34 -7.05 11.95 -13.47
CA ASP A 34 -7.46 12.89 -14.52
C ASP A 34 -6.52 14.09 -14.61
N TYR A 35 -6.14 14.66 -13.45
CA TYR A 35 -5.23 15.80 -13.39
C TYR A 35 -3.83 15.47 -13.94
N VAL A 36 -3.32 14.28 -13.62
CA VAL A 36 -2.01 13.82 -14.11
C VAL A 36 -2.08 13.33 -15.56
N GLY A 37 -3.28 13.02 -16.06
CA GLY A 37 -3.48 12.51 -17.40
C GLY A 37 -3.03 11.05 -17.56
N THR A 38 -3.18 10.23 -16.51
CA THR A 38 -2.86 8.80 -16.56
C THR A 38 -3.99 7.94 -16.02
N SER A 39 -4.07 6.71 -16.50
CA SER A 39 -4.94 5.68 -15.90
C SER A 39 -4.15 4.58 -15.18
N LYS A 40 -2.82 4.68 -15.12
CA LYS A 40 -1.99 3.64 -14.51
C LYS A 40 -1.58 3.99 -13.08
N VAL A 41 -1.74 3.05 -12.17
CA VAL A 41 -1.26 3.14 -10.78
C VAL A 41 -0.34 1.98 -10.46
N ILE A 42 0.70 2.24 -9.68
CA ILE A 42 1.67 1.27 -9.20
C ILE A 42 1.54 1.17 -7.68
N ILE A 43 1.39 -0.05 -7.16
CA ILE A 43 1.17 -0.29 -5.73
C ILE A 43 2.12 -1.39 -5.26
N GLY A 44 2.90 -1.12 -4.22
CA GLY A 44 3.68 -2.14 -3.52
C GLY A 44 2.77 -2.96 -2.59
N ILE A 45 2.67 -4.27 -2.80
CA ILE A 45 1.82 -5.16 -2.01
C ILE A 45 2.68 -6.05 -1.13
N SER A 46 2.64 -5.78 0.18
CA SER A 46 3.36 -6.55 1.20
C SER A 46 2.57 -7.77 1.72
N GLY A 47 1.26 -7.79 1.53
CA GLY A 47 0.33 -8.72 2.17
C GLY A 47 -0.16 -8.24 3.56
N GLY A 48 0.21 -7.02 3.95
CA GLY A 48 -0.29 -6.34 5.16
C GLY A 48 -1.60 -5.59 4.89
N LEU A 49 -2.26 -5.13 5.97
CA LEU A 49 -3.56 -4.46 5.89
C LEU A 49 -3.53 -3.17 5.06
N ASP A 50 -2.47 -2.38 5.20
CA ASP A 50 -2.37 -1.06 4.57
C ASP A 50 -2.29 -1.18 3.05
N SER A 51 -1.40 -2.02 2.55
CA SER A 51 -1.28 -2.28 1.12
C SER A 51 -2.52 -2.98 0.55
N THR A 52 -3.18 -3.82 1.35
CA THR A 52 -4.47 -4.44 1.00
C THR A 52 -5.54 -3.38 0.82
N LEU A 53 -5.69 -2.44 1.76
CA LEU A 53 -6.71 -1.39 1.65
C LEU A 53 -6.47 -0.48 0.45
N VAL A 54 -5.21 -0.07 0.19
CA VAL A 54 -4.89 0.76 -0.99
C VAL A 54 -5.25 0.04 -2.29
N LEU A 55 -4.98 -1.27 -2.38
CA LEU A 55 -5.36 -2.06 -3.55
C LEU A 55 -6.88 -2.15 -3.70
N LEU A 56 -7.63 -2.34 -2.60
CA LEU A 56 -9.09 -2.37 -2.61
C LEU A 56 -9.69 -1.01 -3.01
N PHE A 57 -9.17 0.11 -2.51
CA PHE A 57 -9.57 1.45 -2.93
C PHE A 57 -9.33 1.69 -4.43
N ALA A 58 -8.14 1.31 -4.92
CA ALA A 58 -7.82 1.43 -6.33
C ALA A 58 -8.78 0.58 -7.18
N TYR A 59 -8.98 -0.69 -6.80
CA TYR A 59 -9.89 -1.59 -7.51
C TYR A 59 -11.32 -1.07 -7.52
N TYR A 60 -11.85 -0.63 -6.35
CA TYR A 60 -13.18 -0.02 -6.26
C TYR A 60 -13.32 1.19 -7.17
N THR A 61 -12.32 2.09 -7.16
CA THR A 61 -12.30 3.26 -8.04
C THR A 61 -12.36 2.87 -9.51
N TYR A 62 -11.59 1.87 -9.92
CA TYR A 62 -11.56 1.42 -11.31
C TYR A 62 -12.89 0.78 -11.73
N GLN A 63 -13.51 -0.01 -10.86
CA GLN A 63 -14.84 -0.56 -11.12
C GLN A 63 -15.89 0.56 -11.26
N LYS A 64 -15.91 1.49 -10.31
CA LYS A 64 -16.89 2.58 -10.27
C LYS A 64 -16.83 3.49 -11.50
N TYR A 65 -15.62 3.79 -11.98
CA TYR A 65 -15.42 4.69 -13.12
C TYR A 65 -15.15 3.96 -14.44
N HIS A 66 -15.43 2.67 -14.50
CA HIS A 66 -15.26 1.82 -15.70
C HIS A 66 -13.85 1.91 -16.31
N LEU A 67 -12.84 2.02 -15.47
CA LEU A 67 -11.44 1.93 -15.86
C LEU A 67 -10.99 0.47 -15.94
N ASP A 68 -9.99 0.19 -16.80
CA ASP A 68 -9.46 -1.18 -16.91
C ASP A 68 -8.63 -1.56 -15.67
N PRO A 69 -9.05 -2.59 -14.89
CA PRO A 69 -8.28 -3.06 -13.73
C PRO A 69 -6.85 -3.49 -14.07
N LYS A 70 -6.54 -3.79 -15.32
CA LYS A 70 -5.18 -4.10 -15.77
C LYS A 70 -4.22 -2.92 -15.67
N ASN A 71 -4.74 -1.70 -15.56
CA ASN A 71 -3.95 -0.51 -15.29
C ASN A 71 -3.56 -0.35 -13.81
N ILE A 72 -4.05 -1.21 -12.92
CA ILE A 72 -3.54 -1.36 -11.56
C ILE A 72 -2.38 -2.34 -11.59
N ILE A 73 -1.16 -1.83 -11.49
CA ILE A 73 0.07 -2.63 -11.46
C ILE A 73 0.46 -2.88 -10.01
N ALA A 74 0.11 -4.05 -9.50
CA ALA A 74 0.37 -4.47 -8.14
C ALA A 74 1.66 -5.28 -8.07
N VAL A 75 2.62 -4.85 -7.24
CA VAL A 75 3.97 -5.40 -7.19
C VAL A 75 4.26 -5.98 -5.82
N THR A 76 4.57 -7.27 -5.74
CA THR A 76 5.14 -7.86 -4.53
C THR A 76 6.64 -7.99 -4.66
N MET A 77 7.37 -7.53 -3.63
CA MET A 77 8.83 -7.43 -3.66
C MET A 77 9.45 -8.15 -2.44
N PRO A 78 9.54 -9.50 -2.48
CA PRO A 78 10.13 -10.25 -1.39
C PRO A 78 11.61 -9.87 -1.19
N GLY A 79 11.94 -9.50 0.05
CA GLY A 79 13.29 -9.20 0.52
C GLY A 79 13.88 -10.35 1.35
N LEU A 80 14.98 -10.04 2.08
CA LEU A 80 15.74 -11.01 2.87
C LEU A 80 14.96 -11.57 4.08
N GLY A 81 14.02 -10.80 4.63
CA GLY A 81 13.17 -11.19 5.77
C GLY A 81 11.73 -11.56 5.41
N THR A 82 11.36 -11.57 4.13
CA THR A 82 9.97 -11.78 3.72
C THR A 82 9.54 -13.23 3.91
N GLY A 83 8.52 -13.44 4.75
CA GLY A 83 7.93 -14.77 4.96
C GLY A 83 7.03 -15.20 3.79
N ASN A 84 6.97 -16.51 3.54
CA ASN A 84 6.14 -17.08 2.47
C ASN A 84 4.65 -16.79 2.65
N LYS A 85 4.17 -16.70 3.89
CA LYS A 85 2.75 -16.45 4.20
C LYS A 85 2.27 -15.10 3.66
N SER A 86 2.99 -14.01 3.98
CA SER A 86 2.65 -12.65 3.51
C SER A 86 2.70 -12.56 1.98
N LYS A 87 3.74 -13.15 1.37
CA LYS A 87 3.86 -13.23 -0.09
C LYS A 87 2.66 -13.92 -0.72
N ASN A 88 2.25 -15.08 -0.20
CA ASN A 88 1.14 -15.85 -0.76
C ASN A 88 -0.20 -15.10 -0.62
N ILE A 89 -0.43 -14.40 0.49
CA ILE A 89 -1.60 -13.54 0.68
C ILE A 89 -1.63 -12.44 -0.39
N ALA A 90 -0.51 -11.75 -0.60
CA ALA A 90 -0.40 -10.72 -1.62
C ALA A 90 -0.74 -11.26 -3.03
N ILE A 91 -0.12 -12.38 -3.42
CA ILE A 91 -0.34 -13.00 -4.72
C ILE A 91 -1.80 -13.40 -4.90
N HIS A 92 -2.39 -14.06 -3.90
CA HIS A 92 -3.78 -14.51 -3.98
C HIS A 92 -4.76 -13.34 -4.14
N LEU A 93 -4.57 -12.27 -3.37
CA LEU A 93 -5.39 -11.06 -3.49
C LEU A 93 -5.29 -10.44 -4.89
N MET A 94 -4.08 -10.26 -5.41
CA MET A 94 -3.88 -9.70 -6.75
C MET A 94 -4.53 -10.54 -7.85
N GLN A 95 -4.42 -11.85 -7.74
CA GLN A 95 -5.05 -12.80 -8.67
C GLN A 95 -6.57 -12.72 -8.65
N LYS A 96 -7.17 -12.69 -7.44
CA LYS A 96 -8.62 -12.58 -7.25
C LYS A 96 -9.18 -11.29 -7.85
N LEU A 97 -8.50 -10.18 -7.70
CA LEU A 97 -8.91 -8.89 -8.25
C LEU A 97 -8.62 -8.75 -9.76
N GLY A 98 -7.90 -9.68 -10.37
CA GLY A 98 -7.61 -9.67 -11.80
C GLY A 98 -6.75 -8.49 -12.27
N VAL A 99 -6.01 -7.83 -11.36
CA VAL A 99 -5.10 -6.72 -11.65
C VAL A 99 -3.81 -7.21 -12.34
N THR A 100 -3.00 -6.30 -12.89
CA THR A 100 -1.68 -6.64 -13.39
C THR A 100 -0.74 -6.92 -12.23
N MET A 101 -0.28 -8.16 -12.12
CA MET A 101 0.58 -8.62 -11.03
C MET A 101 2.03 -8.68 -11.48
N ARG A 102 2.96 -8.19 -10.64
CA ARG A 102 4.41 -8.41 -10.78
C ARG A 102 4.99 -8.94 -9.47
N GLU A 103 5.84 -9.95 -9.58
CA GLU A 103 6.68 -10.42 -8.47
C GLU A 103 8.13 -10.11 -8.80
N VAL A 104 8.78 -9.32 -7.95
CA VAL A 104 10.17 -8.87 -8.14
C VAL A 104 10.95 -9.08 -6.85
N SER A 105 11.82 -10.06 -6.84
CA SER A 105 12.70 -10.29 -5.68
C SER A 105 13.78 -9.22 -5.64
N ILE A 106 13.86 -8.50 -4.50
CA ILE A 106 14.92 -7.50 -4.26
C ILE A 106 16.12 -8.09 -3.49
N LYS A 107 16.16 -9.40 -3.27
CA LYS A 107 17.17 -10.04 -2.41
C LYS A 107 18.59 -9.84 -2.94
N LYS A 108 18.80 -10.05 -4.22
CA LYS A 108 20.13 -9.96 -4.85
C LYS A 108 20.67 -8.52 -4.78
N GLU A 109 19.83 -7.56 -5.10
CA GLU A 109 20.14 -6.14 -5.09
C GLU A 109 20.44 -5.66 -3.66
N ALA A 110 19.64 -6.07 -2.68
CA ALA A 110 19.86 -5.75 -1.28
C ALA A 110 21.19 -6.32 -0.76
N VAL A 111 21.49 -7.59 -1.06
CA VAL A 111 22.78 -8.21 -0.70
C VAL A 111 23.96 -7.47 -1.34
N ASN A 112 23.86 -7.14 -2.63
CA ASN A 112 24.92 -6.42 -3.33
C ASN A 112 25.15 -5.04 -2.70
N HIS A 113 24.09 -4.32 -2.37
CA HIS A 113 24.20 -3.01 -1.74
C HIS A 113 24.78 -3.08 -0.31
N LEU A 114 24.35 -4.05 0.49
CA LEU A 114 24.91 -4.28 1.83
C LEU A 114 26.41 -4.62 1.76
N LYS A 115 26.85 -5.41 0.77
CA LYS A 115 28.26 -5.69 0.54
C LYS A 115 29.07 -4.43 0.20
N LEU A 116 28.53 -3.52 -0.62
CA LEU A 116 29.18 -2.24 -0.92
C LEU A 116 29.36 -1.36 0.32
N LEU A 117 28.48 -1.51 1.32
CA LEU A 117 28.57 -0.83 2.61
C LEU A 117 29.49 -1.56 3.61
N ASN A 118 30.10 -2.68 3.23
CA ASN A 118 30.84 -3.59 4.11
C ASN A 118 30.00 -4.10 5.31
N HIS A 119 28.69 -4.21 5.15
CA HIS A 119 27.77 -4.71 6.18
C HIS A 119 27.91 -6.22 6.33
N ASN A 120 28.03 -6.72 7.57
CA ASN A 120 28.24 -8.15 7.86
C ASN A 120 27.03 -9.04 7.54
N MET A 121 25.83 -8.47 7.38
CA MET A 121 24.55 -9.14 7.10
C MET A 121 24.09 -10.16 8.17
N ILE A 122 24.84 -10.31 9.25
CA ILE A 122 24.45 -11.15 10.41
C ILE A 122 23.47 -10.39 11.27
N GLU A 123 23.78 -9.12 11.54
CA GLU A 123 22.93 -8.22 12.27
C GLU A 123 21.82 -7.67 11.38
N LYS A 124 20.58 -7.81 11.84
CA LYS A 124 19.41 -7.23 11.17
C LYS A 124 19.14 -5.84 11.77
N ASP A 125 20.10 -4.97 11.60
CA ASP A 125 20.06 -3.60 12.11
C ASP A 125 19.23 -2.66 11.24
N VAL A 126 19.21 -1.39 11.59
CA VAL A 126 18.50 -0.35 10.86
C VAL A 126 19.00 -0.21 9.39
N THR A 127 20.31 -0.46 9.15
CA THR A 127 20.89 -0.43 7.80
C THR A 127 20.32 -1.56 6.95
N TYR A 128 20.30 -2.76 7.51
CA TYR A 128 19.76 -3.96 6.85
C TYR A 128 18.29 -3.79 6.44
N GLU A 129 17.46 -3.21 7.31
CA GLU A 129 16.04 -2.99 7.01
C GLU A 129 15.84 -1.83 6.04
N ASN A 130 16.52 -0.71 6.25
CA ASN A 130 16.35 0.50 5.46
C ASN A 130 16.82 0.35 4.01
N VAL A 131 17.88 -0.42 3.76
CA VAL A 131 18.33 -0.77 2.40
C VAL A 131 17.19 -1.43 1.63
N GLN A 132 16.51 -2.39 2.23
CA GLN A 132 15.41 -3.11 1.58
C GLN A 132 14.20 -2.20 1.33
N ALA A 133 13.83 -1.35 2.30
CA ALA A 133 12.73 -0.41 2.15
C ALA A 133 12.98 0.57 0.99
N ARG A 134 14.17 1.18 0.95
CA ARG A 134 14.55 2.12 -0.13
C ARG A 134 14.61 1.45 -1.49
N MET A 135 15.09 0.21 -1.59
CA MET A 135 15.10 -0.54 -2.85
C MET A 135 13.70 -0.78 -3.40
N ARG A 136 12.74 -1.12 -2.53
CA ARG A 136 11.34 -1.26 -2.96
C ARG A 136 10.80 0.05 -3.51
N THR A 137 11.01 1.13 -2.80
CA THR A 137 10.56 2.47 -3.23
C THR A 137 11.21 2.88 -4.54
N MET A 138 12.52 2.73 -4.68
CA MET A 138 13.24 3.03 -5.91
C MET A 138 12.68 2.23 -7.10
N TYR A 139 12.42 0.94 -6.91
CA TYR A 139 11.83 0.12 -7.97
C TYR A 139 10.44 0.63 -8.38
N LEU A 140 9.56 0.91 -7.41
CA LEU A 140 8.19 1.39 -7.68
C LEU A 140 8.20 2.73 -8.41
N MET A 141 9.06 3.67 -7.99
CA MET A 141 9.16 4.99 -8.62
C MET A 141 9.66 4.91 -10.07
N ASN A 142 10.70 4.09 -10.31
CA ASN A 142 11.22 3.87 -11.65
C ASN A 142 10.21 3.13 -12.55
N LEU A 143 9.48 2.17 -11.98
CA LEU A 143 8.42 1.48 -12.69
C LEU A 143 7.28 2.44 -13.07
N ALA A 144 6.92 3.37 -12.17
CA ALA A 144 5.91 4.38 -12.47
C ALA A 144 6.33 5.27 -13.65
N ASN A 145 7.59 5.67 -13.72
CA ASN A 145 8.12 6.42 -14.86
C ASN A 145 8.04 5.60 -16.16
N LEU A 146 8.46 4.34 -16.12
CA LEU A 146 8.42 3.45 -17.28
C LEU A 146 7.00 3.21 -17.80
N GLU A 147 6.06 3.01 -16.89
CA GLU A 147 4.64 2.74 -17.21
C GLU A 147 3.83 4.03 -17.45
N LYS A 148 4.41 5.20 -17.24
CA LYS A 148 3.72 6.51 -17.29
C LYS A 148 2.53 6.56 -16.32
N GLY A 149 2.74 6.03 -15.11
CA GLY A 149 1.76 5.94 -14.04
C GLY A 149 2.18 6.70 -12.79
N ILE A 150 1.42 6.53 -11.72
CA ILE A 150 1.72 7.10 -10.40
C ILE A 150 1.84 6.01 -9.34
N VAL A 151 2.75 6.20 -8.38
CA VAL A 151 2.87 5.32 -7.20
C VAL A 151 1.84 5.72 -6.16
N LEU A 152 0.98 4.77 -5.76
CA LEU A 152 0.08 4.94 -4.62
C LEU A 152 0.78 4.52 -3.33
N GLY A 153 0.80 5.43 -2.35
CA GLY A 153 1.37 5.19 -1.04
C GLY A 153 0.47 4.37 -0.14
N THR A 154 1.09 3.52 0.65
CA THR A 154 0.41 2.63 1.60
C THR A 154 0.57 3.04 3.06
N GLY A 155 1.43 4.01 3.37
CA GLY A 155 1.65 4.53 4.71
C GLY A 155 0.37 5.13 5.29
N ASP A 156 0.08 4.85 6.56
CA ASP A 156 -1.10 5.31 7.26
C ASP A 156 -0.81 6.50 8.21
N MET A 157 -1.89 7.10 8.74
CA MET A 157 -1.79 8.24 9.66
C MET A 157 -1.03 7.89 10.94
N SER A 158 -1.15 6.66 11.46
CA SER A 158 -0.45 6.24 12.69
C SER A 158 1.05 6.14 12.46
N GLU A 159 1.48 5.63 11.32
CA GLU A 159 2.90 5.58 10.93
C GLU A 159 3.47 6.99 10.75
N ILE A 160 2.73 7.88 10.10
CA ILE A 160 3.13 9.28 9.90
C ILE A 160 3.26 9.99 11.24
N ALA A 161 2.27 9.84 12.14
CA ALA A 161 2.26 10.49 13.45
C ALA A 161 3.41 10.03 14.37
N LEU A 162 3.81 8.76 14.25
CA LEU A 162 4.89 8.18 15.05
C LEU A 162 6.27 8.30 14.39
N GLY A 163 6.35 8.75 13.13
CA GLY A 163 7.57 8.70 12.34
C GLY A 163 8.06 7.26 12.07
N TRP A 164 7.15 6.30 12.06
CA TRP A 164 7.43 4.87 11.90
C TRP A 164 7.55 4.49 10.43
N SER A 165 8.61 4.95 9.81
CA SER A 165 8.93 4.68 8.40
C SER A 165 10.40 4.89 8.11
N THR A 166 10.89 4.27 7.04
CA THR A 166 12.26 4.51 6.55
C THR A 166 12.30 5.81 5.74
N PHE A 167 13.15 6.75 6.14
CA PHE A 167 13.38 7.98 5.38
C PHE A 167 13.84 7.67 3.95
N ASN A 168 13.21 8.32 2.96
CA ASN A 168 13.38 8.01 1.54
C ASN A 168 13.05 6.55 1.19
N GLY A 169 12.16 5.93 1.92
CA GLY A 169 11.71 4.55 1.73
C GLY A 169 10.19 4.45 1.63
N ASP A 170 9.61 3.64 2.48
CA ASP A 170 8.22 3.21 2.45
C ASP A 170 7.17 4.33 2.64
N HIS A 171 7.55 5.49 3.17
CA HIS A 171 6.66 6.66 3.25
C HIS A 171 6.57 7.46 1.94
N MET A 172 7.46 7.21 0.97
CA MET A 172 7.47 7.96 -0.28
C MET A 172 6.46 7.42 -1.28
N SER A 173 5.65 8.32 -1.82
CA SER A 173 4.70 8.02 -2.87
C SER A 173 4.37 9.27 -3.69
N MET A 174 3.71 9.10 -4.82
CA MET A 174 3.20 10.21 -5.63
C MET A 174 1.80 10.63 -5.22
N TYR A 175 1.03 9.72 -4.62
CA TYR A 175 -0.28 9.98 -4.03
C TYR A 175 -0.60 8.94 -2.96
N SER A 176 -0.90 9.36 -1.73
CA SER A 176 -1.17 8.45 -0.61
C SER A 176 -2.66 8.39 -0.29
N LEU A 177 -3.24 7.19 -0.32
CA LEU A 177 -4.65 6.98 -0.02
C LEU A 177 -4.93 6.77 1.47
N ASN A 178 -3.95 6.27 2.23
CA ASN A 178 -4.11 5.94 3.65
C ASN A 178 -3.63 7.04 4.62
N SER A 179 -3.01 8.11 4.12
CA SER A 179 -2.33 9.11 4.97
C SER A 179 -3.23 9.79 6.01
N GLY A 180 -4.52 9.87 5.76
CA GLY A 180 -5.54 10.40 6.68
C GLY A 180 -6.25 9.33 7.52
N LEU A 181 -5.88 8.06 7.43
CA LEU A 181 -6.58 6.94 8.05
C LEU A 181 -5.72 6.30 9.14
N PRO A 182 -6.14 6.32 10.41
CA PRO A 182 -5.45 5.57 11.47
C PRO A 182 -5.65 4.07 11.30
N LYS A 183 -4.75 3.27 11.86
CA LYS A 183 -4.74 1.80 11.76
C LYS A 183 -6.07 1.15 12.16
N THR A 184 -6.78 1.71 13.11
CA THR A 184 -8.10 1.23 13.55
C THR A 184 -9.17 1.38 12.46
N THR A 185 -9.18 2.51 11.77
CA THR A 185 -10.08 2.78 10.65
C THR A 185 -9.75 1.89 9.45
N ILE A 186 -8.46 1.68 9.16
CA ILE A 186 -8.03 0.74 8.12
C ILE A 186 -8.58 -0.67 8.37
N LYS A 187 -8.50 -1.16 9.61
CA LYS A 187 -9.06 -2.46 10.00
C LYS A 187 -10.58 -2.52 9.78
N ALA A 188 -11.31 -1.46 10.11
CA ALA A 188 -12.75 -1.38 9.91
C ALA A 188 -13.11 -1.40 8.42
N LEU A 189 -12.40 -0.62 7.59
CA LEU A 189 -12.61 -0.56 6.14
C LEU A 189 -12.32 -1.89 5.45
N VAL A 190 -11.22 -2.57 5.80
CA VAL A 190 -10.92 -3.90 5.23
C VAL A 190 -11.99 -4.91 5.61
N LYS A 191 -12.49 -4.91 6.86
CA LYS A 191 -13.61 -5.76 7.27
C LYS A 191 -14.88 -5.46 6.46
N TYR A 192 -15.18 -4.19 6.27
CA TYR A 192 -16.33 -3.77 5.46
C TYR A 192 -16.21 -4.25 4.01
N PHE A 193 -15.05 -4.10 3.37
CA PHE A 193 -14.84 -4.65 2.03
C PHE A 193 -15.08 -6.15 1.96
N ILE A 194 -14.61 -6.91 2.97
CA ILE A 194 -14.84 -8.37 3.04
C ILE A 194 -16.33 -8.70 3.17
N SER A 195 -17.10 -7.90 3.91
CA SER A 195 -18.54 -8.14 4.10
C SER A 195 -19.37 -7.83 2.85
N VAL A 196 -18.97 -6.81 2.08
CA VAL A 196 -19.72 -6.35 0.90
C VAL A 196 -19.29 -7.08 -0.37
N TYR A 197 -18.03 -7.52 -0.45
CA TYR A 197 -17.47 -8.25 -1.59
C TYR A 197 -16.90 -9.62 -1.15
N PRO A 198 -17.76 -10.56 -0.72
CA PRO A 198 -17.32 -11.86 -0.24
C PRO A 198 -16.91 -12.76 -1.42
N GLN A 199 -15.68 -12.60 -1.93
CA GLN A 199 -15.13 -13.49 -2.99
C GLN A 199 -13.84 -14.17 -2.55
#